data_b3822ba8c30d343ed317f2eac6c0e2fb
#
_entry.id   b3822ba8c30d343ed317f2eac6c0e2fb
#
_cell.length_a   1.000
_cell.length_b   1.000
_cell.length_c   1.000
_cell.angle_alpha   90.00
_cell.angle_beta   90.00
_cell.angle_gamma   90.00
#
_symmetry.space_group_name_H-M   'P 1'
#
loop_
_entity.id
_entity.type
_entity.pdbx_description
1 polymer ?
#
loop_
_entity_poly.entity_id
_entity_poly.type
_entity_poly.pdbx_seq_one_letter_code
_entity_poly.pdbx_strand_id
1 'polypeptide(L)'
;HFGEGNYRETEEAIQNLLREAGSSASASDTVSPEANGAEAGADIRHMLSGETYIGYRQAQGFASNEAIRADTPRDYSVKTPALNEWGLSGKWTVGAEAATLDVADGGITYRFSARDLHLVLGPDGAGKPVRFQVSIDGHPPGADHGADTDADGNGVVTSTRLYQLVRQSGTDR
;
A
#
# COMPACT_ATOMS: atom_id res chain seq x y z
N HIS A 1 5.27 -18.90 2.33
CA HIS A 1 5.18 -17.92 1.23
C HIS A 1 5.00 -16.53 1.79
N PHE A 2 5.74 -15.56 1.28
CA PHE A 2 5.63 -14.15 1.68
C PHE A 2 5.29 -13.29 0.44
N GLY A 3 4.33 -12.38 0.59
CA GLY A 3 3.86 -11.50 -0.47
C GLY A 3 2.92 -12.19 -1.46
N GLU A 4 2.56 -11.48 -2.51
CA GLU A 4 1.68 -11.95 -3.57
C GLU A 4 2.47 -12.67 -4.68
N GLY A 5 1.82 -13.56 -5.42
CA GLY A 5 2.42 -14.35 -6.50
C GLY A 5 2.67 -15.81 -6.13
N ASN A 6 3.40 -16.54 -6.97
CA ASN A 6 3.70 -17.97 -6.83
C ASN A 6 2.45 -18.86 -6.58
N TYR A 7 1.32 -18.45 -7.16
CA TYR A 7 0.02 -19.08 -6.93
C TYR A 7 0.03 -20.57 -7.28
N ARG A 8 0.70 -20.96 -8.37
CA ARG A 8 0.82 -22.37 -8.78
C ARG A 8 1.60 -23.18 -7.76
N GLU A 9 2.76 -22.72 -7.33
CA GLU A 9 3.60 -23.41 -6.35
C GLU A 9 2.89 -23.53 -5.00
N THR A 10 2.13 -22.51 -4.60
CA THR A 10 1.32 -22.53 -3.37
C THR A 10 0.20 -23.57 -3.49
N GLU A 11 -0.49 -23.62 -4.62
CA GLU A 11 -1.56 -24.59 -4.85
C GLU A 11 -1.01 -26.03 -4.89
N GLU A 12 0.12 -26.27 -5.57
CA GLU A 12 0.81 -27.56 -5.58
C GLU A 12 1.18 -28.02 -4.16
N ALA A 13 1.65 -27.09 -3.32
CA ALA A 13 1.95 -27.38 -1.92
C ALA A 13 0.70 -27.76 -1.13
N ILE A 14 -0.41 -27.04 -1.31
CA ILE A 14 -1.71 -27.34 -0.68
C ILE A 14 -2.21 -28.72 -1.12
N GLN A 15 -2.15 -29.04 -2.40
CA GLN A 15 -2.58 -30.34 -2.93
C GLN A 15 -1.72 -31.49 -2.39
N ASN A 16 -0.42 -31.26 -2.21
CA ASN A 16 0.46 -32.25 -1.59
C ASN A 16 0.08 -32.52 -0.15
N LEU A 17 -0.14 -31.47 0.66
CA LEU A 17 -0.55 -31.60 2.05
C LEU A 17 -1.94 -32.28 2.19
N LEU A 18 -2.88 -31.97 1.32
CA LEU A 18 -4.19 -32.63 1.30
C LEU A 18 -4.06 -34.14 1.00
N ARG A 19 -3.19 -34.54 0.07
CA ARG A 19 -2.90 -35.95 -0.22
C ARG A 19 -2.26 -36.67 0.96
N GLU A 20 -1.29 -36.03 1.62
CA GLU A 20 -0.68 -36.58 2.84
C GLU A 20 -1.70 -36.75 3.97
N ALA A 21 -2.67 -35.86 4.09
CA ALA A 21 -3.77 -35.92 5.04
C ALA A 21 -4.84 -36.98 4.67
N GLY A 22 -4.68 -37.70 3.57
CA GLY A 22 -5.62 -38.75 3.13
C GLY A 22 -6.90 -38.17 2.49
N SER A 23 -6.89 -36.93 2.06
CA SER A 23 -8.02 -36.34 1.33
C SER A 23 -8.16 -36.96 -0.06
N SER A 24 -9.37 -37.40 -0.41
CA SER A 24 -9.70 -37.85 -1.76
C SER A 24 -10.01 -36.72 -2.73
N ALA A 25 -9.98 -35.47 -2.27
CA ALA A 25 -10.13 -34.28 -3.12
C ALA A 25 -8.83 -34.06 -3.92
N SER A 26 -8.67 -34.76 -5.04
CA SER A 26 -7.62 -34.46 -6.01
C SER A 26 -8.19 -33.52 -7.05
N ALA A 27 -7.91 -32.22 -6.91
CA ALA A 27 -7.94 -31.37 -8.09
C ALA A 27 -6.72 -31.73 -8.95
N SER A 28 -6.93 -32.12 -10.19
CA SER A 28 -5.86 -32.50 -11.12
C SER A 28 -5.18 -31.28 -11.76
N ASP A 29 -5.82 -30.12 -11.70
CA ASP A 29 -5.40 -28.93 -12.39
C ASP A 29 -5.09 -27.80 -11.38
N THR A 30 -3.96 -27.14 -11.57
CA THR A 30 -3.60 -25.92 -10.83
C THR A 30 -4.31 -24.72 -11.41
N VAL A 31 -4.84 -23.84 -10.56
CA VAL A 31 -5.41 -22.57 -10.98
C VAL A 31 -4.26 -21.57 -11.21
N SER A 32 -4.29 -20.91 -12.35
CA SER A 32 -3.37 -19.80 -12.69
C SER A 32 -4.18 -18.52 -12.74
N PRO A 33 -4.36 -17.81 -11.62
CA PRO A 33 -5.07 -16.54 -11.63
C PRO A 33 -4.27 -15.50 -12.44
N GLU A 34 -4.95 -14.71 -13.26
CA GLU A 34 -4.38 -13.50 -13.84
C GLU A 34 -4.37 -12.40 -12.76
N ALA A 35 -3.36 -12.43 -11.91
CA ALA A 35 -3.20 -11.50 -10.82
C ALA A 35 -2.76 -10.12 -11.35
N ASN A 36 -3.59 -9.10 -11.11
CA ASN A 36 -3.35 -7.73 -11.51
C ASN A 36 -3.38 -6.79 -10.30
N GLY A 37 -2.84 -5.57 -10.47
CA GLY A 37 -2.85 -4.57 -9.41
C GLY A 37 -2.15 -5.07 -8.14
N ALA A 38 -2.80 -4.93 -7.00
CA ALA A 38 -2.26 -5.32 -5.68
C ALA A 38 -2.02 -6.83 -5.53
N GLU A 39 -2.66 -7.67 -6.36
CA GLU A 39 -2.51 -9.13 -6.36
C GLU A 39 -1.33 -9.60 -7.23
N ALA A 40 -0.74 -8.73 -8.03
CA ALA A 40 0.39 -9.09 -8.89
C ALA A 40 1.63 -9.42 -8.07
N GLY A 41 2.41 -10.39 -8.53
CA GLY A 41 3.62 -10.84 -7.84
C GLY A 41 4.59 -9.70 -7.50
N ALA A 42 5.06 -9.66 -6.25
CA ALA A 42 5.98 -8.64 -5.76
C ALA A 42 7.40 -8.83 -6.32
N ASP A 43 8.12 -7.72 -6.53
CA ASP A 43 9.55 -7.74 -6.88
C ASP A 43 10.42 -7.71 -5.62
N ILE A 44 10.46 -8.83 -4.90
CA ILE A 44 11.14 -8.95 -3.61
C ILE A 44 12.65 -8.74 -3.73
N ARG A 45 13.25 -9.02 -4.91
CA ARG A 45 14.71 -8.95 -5.08
C ARG A 45 15.26 -7.52 -5.05
N HIS A 46 14.44 -6.55 -5.46
CA HIS A 46 14.84 -5.15 -5.59
C HIS A 46 14.13 -4.25 -4.56
N MET A 47 13.40 -4.84 -3.63
CA MET A 47 12.67 -4.09 -2.60
C MET A 47 13.61 -3.76 -1.43
N LEU A 48 13.91 -2.47 -1.25
CA LEU A 48 14.65 -1.95 -0.09
C LEU A 48 13.72 -1.32 0.96
N SER A 49 12.46 -1.11 0.61
CA SER A 49 11.44 -0.59 1.52
C SER A 49 10.47 -1.70 1.88
N GLY A 50 10.43 -2.02 3.16
CA GLY A 50 9.50 -3.00 3.71
C GLY A 50 8.14 -2.39 4.04
N GLU A 51 7.33 -3.18 4.72
CA GLU A 51 6.02 -2.77 5.22
C GLU A 51 6.13 -1.61 6.20
N THR A 52 5.24 -0.63 6.07
CA THR A 52 5.22 0.59 6.89
C THR A 52 3.82 0.81 7.44
N TYR A 53 3.74 1.13 8.72
CA TYR A 53 2.48 1.32 9.44
C TYR A 53 2.27 2.79 9.78
N ILE A 54 1.06 3.30 9.50
CA ILE A 54 0.70 4.71 9.74
C ILE A 54 0.12 4.90 11.15
N GLY A 55 -0.51 3.88 11.73
CA GLY A 55 -1.03 3.94 13.11
C GLY A 55 0.09 3.95 14.16
N TYR A 56 -0.09 4.74 15.25
CA TYR A 56 0.98 5.00 16.23
C TYR A 56 1.51 3.76 16.97
N ARG A 57 0.75 2.65 17.00
CA ARG A 57 1.17 1.42 17.70
C ARG A 57 2.42 0.79 17.07
N GLN A 58 2.55 0.89 15.76
CA GLN A 58 3.65 0.28 14.99
C GLN A 58 4.40 1.29 14.12
N ALA A 59 4.02 2.57 14.15
CA ALA A 59 4.64 3.60 13.32
C ALA A 59 6.15 3.67 13.56
N GLN A 60 6.91 3.62 12.48
CA GLN A 60 8.35 3.84 12.44
C GLN A 60 8.68 4.82 11.32
N GLY A 61 9.78 5.55 11.45
CA GLY A 61 10.22 6.48 10.41
C GLY A 61 9.30 7.67 10.18
N PHE A 62 8.54 8.10 11.19
CA PHE A 62 7.70 9.29 11.06
C PHE A 62 8.52 10.57 10.97
N ALA A 63 8.33 11.34 9.89
CA ALA A 63 9.17 12.47 9.50
C ALA A 63 8.41 13.80 9.32
N SER A 64 7.25 13.98 9.96
CA SER A 64 6.65 15.30 10.07
C SER A 64 7.43 16.17 11.07
N ASN A 65 7.28 17.50 10.97
CA ASN A 65 7.91 18.44 11.94
C ASN A 65 7.32 18.26 13.34
N GLU A 66 6.05 17.89 13.40
CA GLU A 66 5.30 17.64 14.62
C GLU A 66 5.36 16.17 14.99
N ALA A 67 5.61 15.85 16.25
CA ALA A 67 5.51 14.48 16.73
C ALA A 67 4.07 13.96 16.67
N ILE A 68 3.89 12.65 16.49
CA ILE A 68 2.56 12.02 16.55
C ILE A 68 1.91 12.34 17.89
N ARG A 69 0.65 12.80 17.81
CA ARG A 69 -0.23 12.95 18.96
C ARG A 69 -1.37 11.94 18.83
N ALA A 70 -1.33 10.93 19.69
CA ALA A 70 -2.29 9.82 19.64
C ALA A 70 -3.74 10.31 19.85
N ASP A 71 -4.63 9.79 19.00
CA ASP A 71 -6.09 9.92 19.08
C ASP A 71 -6.60 11.37 19.20
N THR A 72 -5.82 12.33 18.71
CA THR A 72 -6.18 13.74 18.78
C THR A 72 -5.89 14.44 17.46
N PRO A 73 -6.84 15.19 16.90
CA PRO A 73 -6.63 15.97 15.69
C PRO A 73 -5.45 16.94 15.84
N ARG A 74 -4.56 16.93 14.87
CA ARG A 74 -3.40 17.82 14.81
C ARG A 74 -3.07 18.20 13.39
N ASP A 75 -2.61 19.43 13.20
CA ASP A 75 -2.03 19.88 11.94
C ASP A 75 -0.57 19.38 11.89
N TYR A 76 -0.23 18.74 10.77
CA TYR A 76 1.10 18.23 10.48
C TYR A 76 1.68 18.93 9.25
N SER A 77 3.01 19.01 9.22
CA SER A 77 3.77 19.48 8.06
C SER A 77 4.95 18.53 7.80
N VAL A 78 5.15 18.18 6.54
CA VAL A 78 6.21 17.24 6.15
C VAL A 78 7.52 17.98 5.96
N LYS A 79 8.60 17.47 6.52
CA LYS A 79 9.97 17.75 6.09
C LYS A 79 10.38 16.71 5.04
N THR A 80 11.42 16.96 4.28
CA THR A 80 11.94 16.00 3.30
C THR A 80 12.31 14.68 4.01
N PRO A 81 11.60 13.56 3.74
CA PRO A 81 11.89 12.30 4.42
C PRO A 81 13.16 11.65 3.87
N ALA A 82 13.89 10.93 4.72
CA ALA A 82 14.92 10.00 4.30
C ALA A 82 14.30 8.69 3.78
N LEU A 83 15.10 7.78 3.21
CA LEU A 83 14.60 6.48 2.76
C LEU A 83 13.89 5.73 3.91
N ASN A 84 12.72 5.19 3.61
CA ASN A 84 11.83 4.52 4.55
C ASN A 84 11.21 5.44 5.63
N GLU A 85 11.30 6.75 5.46
CA GLU A 85 10.57 7.69 6.27
C GLU A 85 9.30 8.18 5.57
N TRP A 86 8.28 8.47 6.37
CA TRP A 86 6.99 8.99 5.91
C TRP A 86 6.50 10.12 6.82
N GLY A 87 5.64 10.96 6.30
CA GLY A 87 5.07 12.06 7.06
C GLY A 87 3.70 12.46 6.55
N LEU A 88 2.98 13.18 7.41
CA LEU A 88 1.65 13.73 7.14
C LEU A 88 1.74 15.24 6.90
N SER A 89 0.87 15.76 6.05
CA SER A 89 0.59 17.17 5.90
C SER A 89 -0.91 17.43 5.97
N GLY A 90 -1.31 18.57 6.55
CA GLY A 90 -2.70 18.86 6.84
C GLY A 90 -3.17 18.32 8.19
N LYS A 91 -4.47 18.29 8.40
CA LYS A 91 -5.07 17.95 9.70
C LYS A 91 -5.45 16.47 9.77
N TRP A 92 -4.82 15.75 10.69
CA TRP A 92 -4.99 14.31 10.85
C TRP A 92 -5.18 13.92 12.31
N THR A 93 -5.99 12.90 12.54
CA THR A 93 -6.04 12.12 13.78
C THR A 93 -5.31 10.79 13.57
N VAL A 94 -4.19 10.61 14.25
CA VAL A 94 -3.42 9.35 14.21
C VAL A 94 -3.90 8.44 15.33
N GLY A 95 -4.58 7.37 14.98
CA GLY A 95 -5.04 6.32 15.88
C GLY A 95 -4.04 5.19 16.04
N ALA A 96 -4.41 4.17 16.80
CA ALA A 96 -3.53 3.03 17.10
C ALA A 96 -3.10 2.25 15.84
N GLU A 97 -3.98 2.06 14.89
CA GLU A 97 -3.78 1.21 13.71
C GLU A 97 -3.91 1.95 12.37
N ALA A 98 -4.48 3.14 12.37
CA ALA A 98 -4.73 3.94 11.18
C ALA A 98 -4.64 5.43 11.47
N ALA A 99 -4.50 6.24 10.43
CA ALA A 99 -4.65 7.69 10.50
C ALA A 99 -5.88 8.12 9.70
N THR A 100 -6.63 9.08 10.24
CA THR A 100 -7.81 9.67 9.61
C THR A 100 -7.50 11.11 9.20
N LEU A 101 -7.76 11.44 7.95
CA LEU A 101 -7.73 12.82 7.47
C LEU A 101 -8.98 13.54 7.93
N ASP A 102 -8.81 14.55 8.78
CA ASP A 102 -9.93 15.30 9.37
C ASP A 102 -10.46 16.43 8.49
N VAL A 103 -9.60 16.97 7.62
CA VAL A 103 -9.91 18.08 6.70
C VAL A 103 -9.31 17.77 5.34
N ALA A 104 -10.06 18.03 4.27
CA ALA A 104 -9.59 17.83 2.90
C ALA A 104 -8.24 18.54 2.62
N ASP A 105 -7.58 18.12 1.54
CA ASP A 105 -6.28 18.63 1.10
C ASP A 105 -5.10 18.27 2.02
N GLY A 106 -5.23 17.23 2.82
CA GLY A 106 -4.11 16.62 3.50
C GLY A 106 -3.36 15.62 2.62
N GLY A 107 -2.12 15.30 3.02
CA GLY A 107 -1.26 14.41 2.25
C GLY A 107 -0.46 13.45 3.11
N ILE A 108 -0.01 12.37 2.48
CA ILE A 108 0.97 11.43 2.99
C ILE A 108 2.18 11.49 2.05
N THR A 109 3.35 11.74 2.59
CA THR A 109 4.60 11.70 1.83
C THR A 109 5.43 10.52 2.34
N TYR A 110 5.92 9.69 1.44
CA TYR A 110 6.76 8.54 1.76
C TYR A 110 7.94 8.46 0.79
N ARG A 111 9.13 8.26 1.31
CA ARG A 111 10.30 7.99 0.50
C ARG A 111 10.64 6.51 0.53
N PHE A 112 10.49 5.84 -0.60
CA PHE A 112 10.63 4.40 -0.72
C PHE A 112 11.55 4.01 -1.89
N SER A 113 12.01 2.76 -1.85
CA SER A 113 12.73 2.11 -2.95
C SER A 113 12.14 0.71 -3.14
N ALA A 114 11.22 0.61 -4.09
CA ALA A 114 10.53 -0.60 -4.52
C ALA A 114 9.90 -0.35 -5.90
N ARG A 115 9.55 -1.40 -6.62
CA ARG A 115 8.79 -1.29 -7.88
C ARG A 115 7.36 -0.82 -7.63
N ASP A 116 6.72 -1.38 -6.63
CA ASP A 116 5.32 -1.14 -6.34
C ASP A 116 5.16 -0.36 -5.03
N LEU A 117 4.21 0.58 -5.00
CA LEU A 117 3.73 1.22 -3.79
C LEU A 117 2.25 0.89 -3.60
N HIS A 118 1.94 0.29 -2.48
CA HIS A 118 0.58 -0.01 -2.05
C HIS A 118 0.22 0.76 -0.78
N LEU A 119 -1.07 1.07 -0.63
CA LEU A 119 -1.60 1.67 0.60
C LEU A 119 -3.01 1.15 0.88
N VAL A 120 -3.28 0.78 2.11
CA VAL A 120 -4.65 0.51 2.55
C VAL A 120 -5.35 1.83 2.78
N LEU A 121 -6.38 2.09 1.99
CA LEU A 121 -7.22 3.27 2.09
C LEU A 121 -8.68 2.87 2.34
N GLY A 122 -9.40 3.70 3.07
CA GLY A 122 -10.84 3.58 3.28
C GLY A 122 -11.56 4.88 2.96
N PRO A 123 -12.86 4.81 2.60
CA PRO A 123 -13.69 6.00 2.39
C PRO A 123 -13.88 6.78 3.69
N ASP A 124 -14.57 7.92 3.63
CA ASP A 124 -14.91 8.67 4.82
C ASP A 124 -15.83 7.86 5.77
N GLY A 125 -15.99 8.34 7.01
CA GLY A 125 -16.82 7.66 8.01
C GLY A 125 -18.31 7.50 7.62
N ALA A 126 -18.78 8.20 6.58
CA ALA A 126 -20.09 8.07 5.99
C ALA A 126 -20.12 7.13 4.77
N GLY A 127 -19.00 6.51 4.42
CA GLY A 127 -18.87 5.62 3.26
C GLY A 127 -18.84 6.34 1.91
N LYS A 128 -18.64 7.65 1.90
CA LYS A 128 -18.55 8.41 0.64
C LYS A 128 -17.20 8.19 -0.02
N PRO A 129 -17.18 8.06 -1.36
CA PRO A 129 -15.94 7.99 -2.11
C PRO A 129 -15.04 9.21 -1.87
N VAL A 130 -13.75 8.96 -1.68
CA VAL A 130 -12.73 10.00 -1.50
C VAL A 130 -11.81 10.02 -2.71
N ARG A 131 -11.63 11.18 -3.33
CA ARG A 131 -10.66 11.37 -4.40
C ARG A 131 -9.28 11.61 -3.80
N PHE A 132 -8.27 11.05 -4.45
CA PHE A 132 -6.88 11.32 -4.10
C PHE A 132 -6.05 11.51 -5.37
N GLN A 133 -4.87 12.08 -5.21
CA GLN A 133 -3.89 12.22 -6.28
C GLN A 133 -2.52 11.74 -5.79
N VAL A 134 -1.84 10.98 -6.63
CA VAL A 134 -0.46 10.52 -6.42
C VAL A 134 0.49 11.35 -7.28
N SER A 135 1.62 11.71 -6.70
CA SER A 135 2.74 12.28 -7.45
C SER A 135 4.03 11.55 -7.06
N ILE A 136 4.94 11.41 -8.01
CA ILE A 136 6.29 10.87 -7.81
C ILE A 136 7.26 12.05 -8.00
N ASP A 137 8.00 12.39 -6.94
CA ASP A 137 8.95 13.52 -6.93
C ASP A 137 8.33 14.86 -7.41
N GLY A 138 7.05 15.09 -7.05
CA GLY A 138 6.31 16.29 -7.38
C GLY A 138 5.72 16.32 -8.81
N HIS A 139 5.82 15.24 -9.56
CA HIS A 139 5.28 15.11 -10.92
C HIS A 139 4.20 14.02 -10.97
N PRO A 140 3.25 14.08 -11.93
CA PRO A 140 2.34 12.98 -12.20
C PRO A 140 3.12 11.67 -12.47
N PRO A 141 2.61 10.52 -12.05
CA PRO A 141 3.32 9.24 -12.19
C PRO A 141 3.51 8.80 -13.66
N GLY A 142 2.71 9.31 -14.58
CA GLY A 142 2.80 8.94 -16.00
C GLY A 142 2.66 7.44 -16.20
N ALA A 143 3.63 6.80 -16.87
CA ALA A 143 3.65 5.37 -17.11
C ALA A 143 3.88 4.52 -15.84
N ASP A 144 4.33 5.13 -14.76
CA ASP A 144 4.59 4.46 -13.48
C ASP A 144 3.35 4.47 -12.55
N HIS A 145 2.18 4.86 -13.05
CA HIS A 145 0.94 4.79 -12.26
C HIS A 145 0.58 3.34 -11.90
N GLY A 146 -0.05 3.15 -10.73
CA GLY A 146 -0.59 1.87 -10.31
C GLY A 146 -1.94 1.54 -10.95
N ALA A 147 -2.45 0.34 -10.67
CA ALA A 147 -3.75 -0.09 -11.20
C ALA A 147 -4.93 0.72 -10.65
N ASP A 148 -4.75 1.41 -9.53
CA ASP A 148 -5.79 2.23 -8.87
C ASP A 148 -5.61 3.73 -9.10
N THR A 149 -4.70 4.12 -10.00
CA THR A 149 -4.46 5.50 -10.40
C THR A 149 -4.39 5.62 -11.92
N ASP A 150 -4.63 6.81 -12.44
CA ASP A 150 -4.37 7.14 -13.85
C ASP A 150 -2.98 7.78 -14.04
N ALA A 151 -2.62 8.09 -15.29
CA ALA A 151 -1.33 8.69 -15.62
C ALA A 151 -1.13 10.10 -15.02
N ASP A 152 -2.21 10.79 -14.67
CA ASP A 152 -2.18 12.06 -13.95
C ASP A 152 -2.12 11.86 -12.42
N GLY A 153 -2.15 10.60 -11.96
CA GLY A 153 -2.11 10.19 -10.56
C GLY A 153 -3.46 10.21 -9.85
N ASN A 154 -4.56 10.46 -10.56
CA ASN A 154 -5.87 10.51 -9.91
C ASN A 154 -6.39 9.11 -9.58
N GLY A 155 -6.96 8.97 -8.40
CA GLY A 155 -7.62 7.77 -7.93
C GLY A 155 -8.85 8.06 -7.06
N VAL A 156 -9.63 7.03 -6.78
CA VAL A 156 -10.85 7.14 -5.98
C VAL A 156 -10.94 5.97 -4.99
N VAL A 157 -11.04 6.30 -3.71
CA VAL A 157 -11.30 5.32 -2.64
C VAL A 157 -12.80 5.11 -2.53
N THR A 158 -13.27 3.90 -2.79
CA THR A 158 -14.69 3.52 -2.71
C THR A 158 -15.00 2.50 -1.62
N SER A 159 -13.98 1.74 -1.19
CA SER A 159 -14.07 0.72 -0.13
C SER A 159 -12.74 0.62 0.60
N THR A 160 -12.74 0.08 1.80
CA THR A 160 -11.48 -0.19 2.52
C THR A 160 -10.81 -1.41 1.93
N ARG A 161 -9.66 -1.21 1.28
CA ARG A 161 -8.83 -2.28 0.69
C ARG A 161 -7.41 -1.79 0.41
N LEU A 162 -6.57 -2.68 -0.03
CA LEU A 162 -5.24 -2.35 -0.57
C LEU A 162 -5.41 -1.73 -1.97
N TYR A 163 -4.80 -0.57 -2.18
CA TYR A 163 -4.73 0.14 -3.46
C TYR A 163 -3.31 0.11 -3.99
N GLN A 164 -3.12 -0.22 -5.26
CA GLN A 164 -1.84 -0.07 -5.94
C GLN A 164 -1.73 1.35 -6.49
N LEU A 165 -0.91 2.17 -5.86
CA LEU A 165 -0.75 3.59 -6.20
C LEU A 165 0.31 3.84 -7.27
N VAL A 166 1.39 3.06 -7.23
CA VAL A 166 2.54 3.16 -8.14
C VAL A 166 2.97 1.77 -8.58
N ARG A 167 3.38 1.65 -9.85
CA ARG A 167 4.08 0.48 -10.39
C ARG A 167 5.12 0.93 -11.41
N GLN A 168 6.35 1.02 -10.97
CA GLN A 168 7.47 1.45 -11.80
C GLN A 168 7.97 0.31 -12.69
N SER A 169 8.59 0.67 -13.82
CA SER A 169 9.24 -0.30 -14.71
C SER A 169 10.52 -0.90 -14.11
N GLY A 170 11.09 -0.27 -13.07
CA GLY A 170 12.26 -0.70 -12.32
C GLY A 170 12.40 0.09 -11.02
N THR A 171 13.36 -0.29 -10.18
CA THR A 171 13.61 0.32 -8.87
C THR A 171 14.71 1.39 -8.89
N ASP A 172 15.24 1.72 -10.05
CA ASP A 172 16.44 2.56 -10.24
C ASP A 172 16.10 4.07 -10.29
N ARG A 173 15.43 4.59 -9.25
CA ARG A 173 15.30 6.04 -9.05
C ARG A 173 15.57 6.45 -7.62
#